data_7a2c6107bf0eca97ace6a809cee45979
#
_entry.id   7a2c6107bf0eca97ace6a809cee45979
#
_cell.length_a   1.000
_cell.length_b   1.000
_cell.length_c   1.000
_cell.angle_alpha   90.00
_cell.angle_beta   90.00
_cell.angle_gamma   90.00
#
_symmetry.space_group_name_H-M   'P 1'
#
loop_
_entity.id
_entity.type
_entity.pdbx_description
1 polymer ?
#
loop_
_entity_poly.entity_id
_entity_poly.type
_entity_poly.pdbx_seq_one_letter_code
_entity_poly.pdbx_strand_id
1 'polypeptide(L)'
;MKENKYDDEKFFHQYSQMSRSMDGLKGAGEWHALQKILPDFQGKRVLDLGCGFGWHCQYAIEHGAVHALGIDLSHKMLEEATKRNNSPRIEYKCMAIEDFDYTLESYDIVISSLTFHYLESFPDICEKVRRCLTPGG
;
A
#
# COMPACT_ATOMS: atom_id res chain seq x y z
N MET A 1 10.69 2.76 -10.22
CA MET A 1 10.33 1.42 -10.70
C MET A 1 9.18 1.50 -11.69
N LYS A 2 9.45 1.10 -12.93
CA LYS A 2 8.43 1.14 -14.00
C LYS A 2 8.04 -0.25 -14.48
N GLU A 3 8.73 -1.29 -14.01
CA GLU A 3 8.42 -2.66 -14.36
C GLU A 3 7.09 -3.08 -13.73
N ASN A 4 6.21 -3.69 -14.55
CA ASN A 4 4.85 -4.02 -14.12
C ASN A 4 4.52 -5.48 -14.45
N LYS A 5 5.11 -6.40 -13.71
CA LYS A 5 4.86 -7.85 -13.88
C LYS A 5 3.44 -8.24 -13.50
N TYR A 6 2.79 -7.48 -12.63
CA TYR A 6 1.47 -7.82 -12.09
C TYR A 6 0.34 -7.65 -13.10
N ASP A 7 0.59 -6.97 -14.24
CA ASP A 7 -0.38 -6.89 -15.34
C ASP A 7 -0.19 -8.02 -16.37
N ASP A 8 0.86 -8.84 -16.27
CA ASP A 8 0.99 -10.08 -17.04
C ASP A 8 -0.02 -11.09 -16.50
N GLU A 9 -0.88 -11.63 -17.37
CA GLU A 9 -1.98 -12.49 -16.95
C GLU A 9 -1.53 -13.74 -16.21
N LYS A 10 -0.47 -14.39 -16.72
CA LYS A 10 0.04 -15.60 -16.08
C LYS A 10 0.64 -15.31 -14.73
N PHE A 11 1.45 -14.27 -14.63
CA PHE A 11 2.06 -13.88 -13.37
C PHE A 11 0.98 -13.46 -12.36
N PHE A 12 0.00 -12.64 -12.79
CA PHE A 12 -1.10 -12.21 -11.95
C PHE A 12 -1.91 -13.39 -11.43
N HIS A 13 -2.22 -14.36 -12.29
CA HIS A 13 -2.96 -15.55 -11.89
C HIS A 13 -2.21 -16.34 -10.83
N GLN A 14 -0.92 -16.57 -11.03
CA GLN A 14 -0.09 -17.29 -10.07
C GLN A 14 0.00 -16.54 -8.75
N TYR A 15 0.21 -15.22 -8.80
CA TYR A 15 0.27 -14.38 -7.61
C TYR A 15 -1.05 -14.41 -6.83
N SER A 16 -2.18 -14.36 -7.52
CA SER A 16 -3.50 -14.37 -6.89
C SER A 16 -3.82 -15.69 -6.18
N GLN A 17 -3.12 -16.78 -6.54
CA GLN A 17 -3.28 -18.09 -5.90
C GLN A 17 -2.39 -18.30 -4.68
N MET A 18 -1.45 -17.40 -4.42
CA MET A 18 -0.60 -17.49 -3.22
C MET A 18 -1.45 -17.25 -1.96
N SER A 19 -1.07 -17.87 -0.85
CA SER A 19 -1.83 -17.74 0.40
C SER A 19 -1.96 -16.28 0.86
N ARG A 20 -0.92 -15.48 0.66
CA ARG A 20 -0.93 -14.04 0.94
C ARG A 20 -2.06 -13.32 0.20
N SER A 21 -2.29 -13.68 -1.08
CA SER A 21 -3.32 -13.06 -1.91
C SER A 21 -4.70 -13.59 -1.60
N MET A 22 -4.83 -14.87 -1.31
CA MET A 22 -6.12 -15.53 -1.06
C MET A 22 -6.63 -15.28 0.36
N ASP A 23 -5.74 -15.34 1.34
CA ASP A 23 -6.09 -15.24 2.77
C ASP A 23 -5.86 -13.84 3.33
N GLY A 24 -5.47 -12.87 2.49
CA GLY A 24 -5.20 -11.51 2.91
C GLY A 24 -3.99 -11.44 3.84
N LEU A 25 -4.08 -10.58 4.83
CA LEU A 25 -2.97 -10.36 5.77
C LEU A 25 -2.62 -11.62 6.57
N LYS A 26 -3.59 -12.45 6.86
CA LYS A 26 -3.34 -13.70 7.59
C LYS A 26 -2.46 -14.67 6.82
N GLY A 27 -2.50 -14.60 5.48
CA GLY A 27 -1.69 -15.45 4.62
C GLY A 27 -0.28 -14.92 4.38
N ALA A 28 0.04 -13.70 4.85
CA ALA A 28 1.37 -13.12 4.71
C ALA A 28 2.25 -13.58 5.87
N GLY A 29 3.38 -14.22 5.56
CA GLY A 29 4.26 -14.78 6.59
C GLY A 29 4.81 -13.75 7.57
N GLU A 30 5.04 -12.52 7.13
CA GLU A 30 5.57 -11.43 7.94
C GLU A 30 4.49 -10.64 8.70
N TRP A 31 3.21 -10.92 8.49
CA TRP A 31 2.12 -10.12 9.05
C TRP A 31 2.12 -10.11 10.58
N HIS A 32 2.35 -11.27 11.17
CA HIS A 32 2.36 -11.38 12.63
C HIS A 32 3.40 -10.48 13.29
N ALA A 33 4.60 -10.41 12.69
CA ALA A 33 5.67 -9.54 13.17
C ALA A 33 5.36 -8.06 12.88
N LEU A 34 4.88 -7.76 11.68
CA LEU A 34 4.54 -6.40 11.27
C LEU A 34 3.44 -5.81 12.15
N GLN A 35 2.42 -6.60 12.46
CA GLN A 35 1.29 -6.16 13.28
C GLN A 35 1.73 -5.64 14.65
N LYS A 36 2.79 -6.20 15.21
CA LYS A 36 3.31 -5.80 16.52
C LYS A 36 3.95 -4.42 16.54
N ILE A 37 4.44 -3.97 15.38
CA ILE A 37 5.15 -2.69 15.27
C ILE A 37 4.35 -1.60 14.58
N LEU A 38 3.15 -1.91 14.09
CA LEU A 38 2.30 -0.91 13.46
C LEU A 38 1.83 0.12 14.48
N PRO A 39 1.79 1.41 14.09
CA PRO A 39 1.28 2.45 14.98
C PRO A 39 -0.24 2.38 15.13
N ASP A 40 -0.77 3.22 16.01
CA ASP A 40 -2.21 3.40 16.16
C ASP A 40 -2.76 4.15 14.94
N PHE A 41 -3.76 3.56 14.28
CA PHE A 41 -4.39 4.15 13.10
C PHE A 41 -5.53 5.11 13.41
N GLN A 42 -5.99 5.16 14.65
CA GLN A 42 -7.17 5.96 15.01
C GLN A 42 -7.00 7.42 14.62
N GLY A 43 -7.91 7.93 13.79
CA GLY A 43 -7.91 9.32 13.34
C GLY A 43 -6.79 9.68 12.36
N LYS A 44 -6.10 8.70 11.80
CA LYS A 44 -4.92 8.94 10.95
C LYS A 44 -5.24 8.88 9.47
N ARG A 45 -4.44 9.61 8.68
CA ARG A 45 -4.43 9.55 7.22
C ARG A 45 -3.27 8.67 6.79
N VAL A 46 -3.56 7.65 5.98
CA VAL A 46 -2.60 6.59 5.65
C VAL A 46 -2.31 6.59 4.16
N LEU A 47 -1.04 6.47 3.80
CA LEU A 47 -0.59 6.25 2.43
C LEU A 47 0.08 4.88 2.35
N ASP A 48 -0.40 4.03 1.43
CA ASP A 48 0.13 2.70 1.21
C ASP A 48 0.81 2.63 -0.17
N LEU A 49 2.13 2.60 -0.16
CA LEU A 49 2.95 2.57 -1.38
C LEU A 49 3.11 1.13 -1.85
N GLY A 50 2.57 0.82 -3.05
CA GLY A 50 2.55 -0.54 -3.57
C GLY A 50 1.50 -1.37 -2.87
N CYS A 51 0.27 -0.89 -2.84
CA CYS A 51 -0.80 -1.45 -2.02
C CYS A 51 -1.31 -2.83 -2.46
N GLY A 52 -1.03 -3.24 -3.68
CA GLY A 52 -1.52 -4.53 -4.20
C GLY A 52 -3.02 -4.67 -4.08
N PHE A 53 -3.48 -5.69 -3.39
CA PHE A 53 -4.92 -5.95 -3.19
C PHE A 53 -5.56 -5.08 -2.11
N GLY A 54 -4.80 -4.18 -1.48
CA GLY A 54 -5.36 -3.22 -0.55
C GLY A 54 -5.60 -3.73 0.87
N TRP A 55 -4.99 -4.84 1.26
CA TRP A 55 -5.21 -5.42 2.59
C TRP A 55 -4.77 -4.47 3.73
N HIS A 56 -3.66 -3.75 3.55
CA HIS A 56 -3.20 -2.78 4.56
C HIS A 56 -4.11 -1.58 4.65
N CYS A 57 -4.65 -1.11 3.51
CA CYS A 57 -5.62 -0.02 3.50
C CYS A 57 -6.88 -0.43 4.27
N GLN A 58 -7.39 -1.63 4.02
CA GLN A 58 -8.57 -2.13 4.70
C GLN A 58 -8.33 -2.28 6.21
N TYR A 59 -7.16 -2.83 6.58
CA TYR A 59 -6.79 -2.95 7.98
C TYR A 59 -6.77 -1.60 8.68
N ALA A 60 -6.17 -0.58 8.03
CA ALA A 60 -6.10 0.76 8.59
C ALA A 60 -7.50 1.34 8.84
N ILE A 61 -8.41 1.20 7.89
CA ILE A 61 -9.77 1.70 8.03
C ILE A 61 -10.52 0.94 9.13
N GLU A 62 -10.36 -0.37 9.22
CA GLU A 62 -10.97 -1.17 10.28
C GLU A 62 -10.47 -0.80 11.67
N HIS A 63 -9.28 -0.19 11.75
CA HIS A 63 -8.67 0.23 13.01
C HIS A 63 -8.75 1.74 13.22
N GLY A 64 -9.68 2.42 12.54
CA GLY A 64 -10.06 3.79 12.84
C GLY A 64 -9.38 4.87 12.02
N ALA A 65 -8.61 4.54 10.99
CA ALA A 65 -8.06 5.55 10.09
C ALA A 65 -9.19 6.33 9.42
N VAL A 66 -9.01 7.63 9.23
CA VAL A 66 -10.02 8.47 8.61
C VAL A 66 -9.96 8.40 7.09
N HIS A 67 -8.80 8.07 6.53
CA HIS A 67 -8.61 7.95 5.08
C HIS A 67 -7.37 7.10 4.79
N ALA A 68 -7.44 6.30 3.73
CA ALA A 68 -6.31 5.55 3.22
C ALA A 68 -6.22 5.73 1.71
N LEU A 69 -5.04 6.04 1.21
CA LEU A 69 -4.74 6.09 -0.21
C LEU A 69 -3.75 4.98 -0.53
N GLY A 70 -4.14 4.07 -1.43
CA GLY A 70 -3.25 3.04 -1.93
C GLY A 70 -2.82 3.36 -3.35
N ILE A 71 -1.53 3.27 -3.64
CA ILE A 71 -1.04 3.40 -5.00
C ILE A 71 -0.32 2.13 -5.42
N ASP A 72 -0.51 1.77 -6.68
CA ASP A 72 0.14 0.61 -7.28
C ASP A 72 0.26 0.82 -8.77
N LEU A 73 1.28 0.20 -9.38
CA LEU A 73 1.51 0.30 -10.81
C LEU A 73 0.58 -0.62 -11.62
N SER A 74 0.02 -1.65 -11.01
CA SER A 74 -0.76 -2.66 -11.70
C SER A 74 -2.26 -2.36 -11.67
N HIS A 75 -2.87 -2.21 -12.84
CA HIS A 75 -4.32 -2.08 -12.99
C HIS A 75 -5.06 -3.31 -12.47
N LYS A 76 -4.52 -4.50 -12.73
CA LYS A 76 -5.15 -5.76 -12.30
C LYS A 76 -5.20 -5.88 -10.79
N MET A 77 -4.12 -5.48 -10.12
CA MET A 77 -4.08 -5.47 -8.66
C MET A 77 -5.12 -4.52 -8.09
N LEU A 78 -5.25 -3.32 -8.66
CA LEU A 78 -6.20 -2.32 -8.16
C LEU A 78 -7.65 -2.67 -8.47
N GLU A 79 -7.92 -3.36 -9.57
CA GLU A 79 -9.26 -3.90 -9.82
C GLU A 79 -9.68 -4.88 -8.72
N GLU A 80 -8.77 -5.78 -8.35
CA GLU A 80 -9.03 -6.72 -7.25
C GLU A 80 -9.10 -6.01 -5.90
N ALA A 81 -8.28 -5.00 -5.67
CA ALA A 81 -8.35 -4.21 -4.45
C ALA A 81 -9.72 -3.56 -4.28
N THR A 82 -10.26 -3.01 -5.34
CA THR A 82 -11.58 -2.39 -5.34
C THR A 82 -12.68 -3.40 -5.06
N LYS A 83 -12.53 -4.64 -5.51
CA LYS A 83 -13.50 -5.70 -5.24
C LYS A 83 -13.41 -6.26 -3.82
N ARG A 84 -12.18 -6.48 -3.34
CA ARG A 84 -11.93 -7.18 -2.06
C ARG A 84 -11.92 -6.25 -0.85
N ASN A 85 -11.43 -5.02 -1.05
CA ASN A 85 -11.16 -4.08 0.04
C ASN A 85 -11.67 -2.69 -0.35
N ASN A 86 -12.98 -2.58 -0.50
CA ASN A 86 -13.66 -1.34 -0.88
C ASN A 86 -14.23 -0.63 0.33
N SER A 87 -14.02 0.68 0.39
CA SER A 87 -14.57 1.55 1.44
C SER A 87 -14.65 2.97 0.91
N PRO A 88 -15.66 3.77 1.33
CA PRO A 88 -15.68 5.19 0.97
C PRO A 88 -14.46 5.96 1.49
N ARG A 89 -13.74 5.41 2.47
CA ARG A 89 -12.54 6.03 3.05
C ARG A 89 -11.24 5.57 2.40
N ILE A 90 -11.31 4.66 1.43
CA ILE A 90 -10.15 4.17 0.71
C ILE A 90 -10.20 4.67 -0.72
N GLU A 91 -9.09 5.26 -1.17
CA GLU A 91 -8.89 5.65 -2.56
C GLU A 91 -7.72 4.85 -3.13
N TYR A 92 -7.84 4.40 -4.39
CA TYR A 92 -6.77 3.70 -5.08
C TYR A 92 -6.38 4.48 -6.33
N LYS A 93 -5.05 4.61 -6.57
CA LYS A 93 -4.53 5.27 -7.79
C LYS A 93 -3.52 4.36 -8.47
N CYS A 94 -3.68 4.21 -9.79
CA CYS A 94 -2.74 3.44 -10.60
C CYS A 94 -1.62 4.35 -11.08
N MET A 95 -0.46 4.23 -10.44
CA MET A 95 0.71 5.02 -10.81
C MET A 95 1.96 4.43 -10.18
N ALA A 96 3.12 4.80 -10.72
CA ALA A 96 4.39 4.42 -10.10
C ALA A 96 4.61 5.24 -8.83
N ILE A 97 5.25 4.61 -7.84
CA ILE A 97 5.61 5.27 -6.58
C ILE A 97 6.45 6.52 -6.85
N GLU A 98 7.36 6.45 -7.84
CA GLU A 98 8.24 7.55 -8.22
C GLU A 98 7.48 8.76 -8.78
N ASP A 99 6.30 8.52 -9.34
CA ASP A 99 5.50 9.56 -10.00
C ASP A 99 4.42 10.18 -9.09
N PHE A 100 4.27 9.68 -7.89
CA PHE A 100 3.27 10.21 -6.95
C PHE A 100 3.67 11.59 -6.45
N ASP A 101 2.69 12.48 -6.31
CA ASP A 101 2.89 13.81 -5.74
C ASP A 101 2.84 13.73 -4.22
N TYR A 102 4.01 13.79 -3.61
CA TYR A 102 4.17 13.70 -2.15
C TYR A 102 3.92 15.07 -1.52
N THR A 103 2.65 15.42 -1.37
CA THR A 103 2.23 16.71 -0.79
C THR A 103 2.72 16.84 0.65
N LEU A 104 3.26 18.02 0.97
CA LEU A 104 3.83 18.30 2.28
C LEU A 104 2.81 18.07 3.40
N GLU A 105 3.22 17.30 4.41
CA GLU A 105 2.45 17.07 5.64
C GLU A 105 1.02 16.59 5.41
N SER A 106 0.78 15.78 4.38
CA SER A 106 -0.55 15.29 4.02
C SER A 106 -0.94 13.97 4.68
N TYR A 107 0.03 13.24 5.22
CA TYR A 107 -0.19 11.90 5.78
C TYR A 107 0.43 11.76 7.14
N ASP A 108 -0.22 10.95 7.99
CA ASP A 108 0.26 10.66 9.33
C ASP A 108 1.05 9.37 9.38
N ILE A 109 0.74 8.42 8.49
CA ILE A 109 1.39 7.11 8.41
C ILE A 109 1.62 6.77 6.94
N VAL A 110 2.82 6.30 6.62
CA VAL A 110 3.14 5.74 5.31
C VAL A 110 3.56 4.29 5.50
N ILE A 111 2.94 3.38 4.76
CA ILE A 111 3.25 1.95 4.79
C ILE A 111 3.75 1.55 3.41
N SER A 112 4.78 0.71 3.38
CA SER A 112 5.17 0.03 2.15
C SER A 112 5.74 -1.34 2.55
N SER A 113 5.11 -2.40 2.06
CA SER A 113 5.51 -3.76 2.37
C SER A 113 5.97 -4.45 1.10
N LEU A 114 7.22 -4.94 1.10
CA LEU A 114 7.80 -5.73 0.00
C LEU A 114 7.87 -4.97 -1.34
N THR A 115 7.95 -3.65 -1.31
CA THR A 115 7.90 -2.83 -2.53
C THR A 115 9.22 -2.13 -2.83
N PHE A 116 9.96 -1.66 -1.82
CA PHE A 116 11.11 -0.79 -2.01
C PHE A 116 12.26 -1.42 -2.78
N HIS A 117 12.38 -2.73 -2.80
CA HIS A 117 13.45 -3.41 -3.56
C HIS A 117 13.26 -3.30 -5.08
N TYR A 118 12.09 -2.82 -5.56
CA TYR A 118 11.85 -2.56 -6.97
C TYR A 118 12.16 -1.12 -7.39
N LEU A 119 12.54 -0.25 -6.45
CA LEU A 119 12.75 1.17 -6.73
C LEU A 119 14.16 1.42 -7.27
N GLU A 120 14.26 2.38 -8.20
CA GLU A 120 15.55 2.81 -8.75
C GLU A 120 16.36 3.60 -7.74
N SER A 121 15.71 4.44 -6.93
CA SER A 121 16.38 5.26 -5.93
C SER A 121 15.60 5.26 -4.62
N PHE A 122 15.98 4.39 -3.71
CA PHE A 122 15.39 4.33 -2.39
C PHE A 122 15.61 5.60 -1.55
N PRO A 123 16.82 6.23 -1.56
CA PRO A 123 17.02 7.49 -0.81
C PRO A 123 16.09 8.61 -1.23
N ASP A 124 15.83 8.75 -2.54
CA ASP A 124 14.92 9.80 -3.04
C ASP A 124 13.50 9.59 -2.55
N ILE A 125 13.03 8.34 -2.54
CA ILE A 125 11.69 8.01 -2.05
C ILE A 125 11.60 8.25 -0.55
N CYS A 126 12.61 7.89 0.21
CA CYS A 126 12.63 8.15 1.66
C CYS A 126 12.50 9.63 1.98
N GLU A 127 13.20 10.50 1.22
CA GLU A 127 13.10 11.95 1.40
C GLU A 127 11.70 12.47 1.07
N LYS A 128 11.10 11.99 -0.02
CA LYS A 128 9.74 12.37 -0.41
C LYS A 128 8.72 11.94 0.63
N VAL A 129 8.86 10.72 1.16
CA VAL A 129 7.99 10.20 2.21
C VAL A 129 8.12 11.04 3.47
N ARG A 130 9.35 11.35 3.89
CA ARG A 130 9.59 12.19 5.06
C ARG A 130 8.87 13.53 4.95
N ARG A 131 8.90 14.14 3.76
CA ARG A 131 8.27 15.45 3.52
C ARG A 131 6.76 15.39 3.52
N CYS A 132 6.15 14.26 3.11
CA CYS A 132 4.70 14.13 3.09
C CYS A 132 4.12 13.74 4.45
N LEU A 133 4.95 13.33 5.41
CA LEU A 133 4.50 13.00 6.75
C LEU A 133 4.29 14.26 7.59
N THR A 134 3.28 14.24 8.45
CA THR A 134 3.07 15.28 9.46
C THR A 134 4.16 15.20 10.52
N PRO A 135 4.37 16.28 11.32
CA PRO A 135 5.28 16.18 12.48
C PRO A 135 4.86 15.03 13.40
N GLY A 136 5.79 14.13 13.67
CA GLY A 136 5.53 12.93 14.47
C GLY A 136 5.00 11.74 13.69
N GLY A 137 4.74 11.94 12.40
CA GLY A 137 4.30 10.83 11.53
C GLY A 137 5.43 9.91 11.10
#